data_c980f09b1939809575df1b62ec14c89d
#
_entry.id   c980f09b1939809575df1b62ec14c89d
#
_cell.length_a   1.000
_cell.length_b   1.000
_cell.length_c   1.000
_cell.angle_alpha   90.00
_cell.angle_beta   90.00
_cell.angle_gamma   90.00
#
_symmetry.space_group_name_H-M   'P 1'
#
loop_
_entity.id
_entity.type
_entity.pdbx_description
1 polymer ?
#
loop_
_entity_poly.entity_id
_entity_poly.type
_entity_poly.pdbx_seq_one_letter_code
_entity_poly.pdbx_strand_id
1 'polypeptide(L)'
;MGFFSLTQELAIDLGTANTLIIYNGKVVVDEPSIVALDVHTGKVMAIGQQARQMHEKTNPNIKTIRPLKEGVIADFNATELMLRGLIKKVRTSNSMFAPSLRMVICIPSGSTNVEIRAVRDSAEHAGARDVYMIFEPMAAALGAGLDVEAPEGNMIIDIGGGTSEIACISLGGIVCSKSINIAGDVFTSDIKNYVKIQHNIRIGERTAELIKCKIGAALPELEDEPEDLQISGPSVLTSLPQTVTLNYSEIAYALEGSLAQLDEALMQVLSDMPAELYSDVVKNGVYIAGGGALIKGLTKRLSDKTGLQFHIAEDPLRAIVRGTNLALKNMDRYSFLIRA
;
A
#
# COMPACT_ATOMS: atom_id res chain seq x y z
N MET A 1 37.39 -9.54 -21.66
CA MET A 1 36.15 -9.21 -22.39
C MET A 1 35.01 -9.52 -21.46
N GLY A 2 34.47 -8.50 -20.79
CA GLY A 2 33.32 -8.66 -19.88
C GLY A 2 32.08 -8.94 -20.72
N PHE A 3 31.48 -10.10 -20.54
CA PHE A 3 30.13 -10.33 -21.00
C PHE A 3 29.24 -9.33 -20.25
N PHE A 4 28.71 -8.34 -20.94
CA PHE A 4 27.62 -7.52 -20.42
C PHE A 4 26.42 -8.47 -20.15
N SER A 5 26.26 -8.89 -18.92
CA SER A 5 25.03 -9.54 -18.50
C SER A 5 23.90 -8.51 -18.67
N LEU A 6 23.10 -8.68 -19.73
CA LEU A 6 21.89 -7.88 -19.97
C LEU A 6 20.83 -8.34 -18.99
N THR A 7 21.04 -8.05 -17.70
CA THR A 7 20.02 -8.27 -16.66
C THR A 7 19.29 -6.96 -16.41
N GLN A 8 18.00 -6.97 -16.59
CA GLN A 8 17.13 -5.87 -16.23
C GLN A 8 16.65 -6.09 -14.79
N GLU A 9 16.84 -5.11 -13.93
CA GLU A 9 16.53 -5.19 -12.50
C GLU A 9 15.34 -4.29 -12.18
N LEU A 10 14.31 -4.88 -11.53
CA LEU A 10 13.09 -4.19 -11.17
C LEU A 10 12.85 -4.31 -9.66
N ALA A 11 12.59 -3.17 -9.01
CA ALA A 11 12.02 -3.14 -7.67
C ALA A 11 10.52 -2.89 -7.79
N ILE A 12 9.73 -3.78 -7.18
CA ILE A 12 8.28 -3.78 -7.34
C ILE A 12 7.62 -3.71 -5.96
N ASP A 13 6.80 -2.71 -5.78
CA ASP A 13 5.78 -2.67 -4.74
C ASP A 13 4.46 -3.17 -5.34
N LEU A 14 4.07 -4.39 -4.97
CA LEU A 14 2.84 -5.03 -5.44
C LEU A 14 1.72 -4.82 -4.44
N GLY A 15 1.30 -3.56 -4.28
CA GLY A 15 0.32 -3.17 -3.27
C GLY A 15 -1.14 -3.45 -3.68
N THR A 16 -2.01 -3.58 -2.67
CA THR A 16 -3.46 -3.80 -2.86
C THR A 16 -4.13 -2.68 -3.66
N ALA A 17 -3.76 -1.42 -3.40
CA ALA A 17 -4.35 -0.26 -4.07
C ALA A 17 -3.60 0.12 -5.35
N ASN A 18 -2.28 0.18 -5.29
CA ASN A 18 -1.41 0.58 -6.40
C ASN A 18 -0.22 -0.37 -6.50
N THR A 19 0.26 -0.55 -7.73
CA THR A 19 1.52 -1.23 -8.03
C THR A 19 2.53 -0.21 -8.54
N LEU A 20 3.69 -0.12 -7.88
CA LEU A 20 4.78 0.75 -8.27
C LEU A 20 5.98 -0.08 -8.76
N ILE A 21 6.65 0.39 -9.80
CA ILE A 21 7.88 -0.25 -10.30
C ILE A 21 8.97 0.80 -10.47
N ILE A 22 10.13 0.51 -9.88
CA ILE A 22 11.36 1.26 -10.13
C ILE A 22 12.25 0.48 -11.09
N TYR A 23 12.72 1.18 -12.11
CA TYR A 23 13.74 0.73 -13.05
C TYR A 23 14.82 1.79 -13.21
N ASN A 24 16.08 1.40 -13.12
CA ASN A 24 17.23 2.33 -13.17
C ASN A 24 17.11 3.51 -12.20
N GLY A 25 16.58 3.27 -10.99
CA GLY A 25 16.43 4.27 -9.93
C GLY A 25 15.30 5.28 -10.15
N LYS A 26 14.45 5.09 -11.15
CA LYS A 26 13.29 5.94 -11.42
C LYS A 26 12.00 5.15 -11.33
N VAL A 27 10.95 5.76 -10.76
CA VAL A 27 9.60 5.22 -10.81
C VAL A 27 9.13 5.28 -12.27
N VAL A 28 8.91 4.11 -12.87
CA VAL A 28 8.47 3.96 -14.26
C VAL A 28 7.04 3.46 -14.38
N VAL A 29 6.51 2.90 -13.31
CA VAL A 29 5.10 2.52 -13.15
C VAL A 29 4.61 3.02 -11.80
N ASP A 30 3.46 3.68 -11.80
CA ASP A 30 2.70 4.11 -10.63
C ASP A 30 1.23 4.01 -11.05
N GLU A 31 0.67 2.82 -10.87
CA GLU A 31 -0.62 2.45 -11.46
C GLU A 31 -1.51 1.75 -10.43
N PRO A 32 -2.83 2.00 -10.44
CA PRO A 32 -3.76 1.22 -9.64
C PRO A 32 -3.67 -0.28 -9.92
N SER A 33 -3.76 -1.09 -8.88
CA SER A 33 -3.74 -2.56 -8.95
C SER A 33 -5.11 -3.10 -9.39
N ILE A 34 -5.45 -2.89 -10.66
CA ILE A 34 -6.73 -3.28 -11.24
C ILE A 34 -6.57 -3.65 -12.72
N VAL A 35 -7.34 -4.64 -13.17
CA VAL A 35 -7.41 -5.10 -14.55
C VAL A 35 -8.86 -5.16 -15.02
N ALA A 36 -9.09 -4.77 -16.26
CA ALA A 36 -10.38 -4.94 -16.94
C ALA A 36 -10.27 -6.07 -17.98
N LEU A 37 -11.17 -7.04 -17.90
CA LEU A 37 -11.20 -8.20 -18.76
C LEU A 37 -12.51 -8.24 -19.54
N ASP A 38 -12.43 -8.72 -20.79
CA ASP A 38 -13.60 -9.17 -21.53
C ASP A 38 -14.10 -10.49 -20.94
N VAL A 39 -15.37 -10.55 -20.57
CA VAL A 39 -15.96 -11.69 -19.84
C VAL A 39 -16.01 -12.96 -20.69
N HIS A 40 -16.15 -12.84 -22.01
CA HIS A 40 -16.31 -13.98 -22.90
C HIS A 40 -14.98 -14.58 -23.34
N THR A 41 -13.98 -13.72 -23.56
CA THR A 41 -12.67 -14.14 -24.10
C THR A 41 -11.58 -14.20 -23.05
N GLY A 42 -11.79 -13.61 -21.86
CA GLY A 42 -10.75 -13.46 -20.82
C GLY A 42 -9.61 -12.51 -21.21
N LYS A 43 -9.73 -11.81 -22.36
CA LYS A 43 -8.67 -10.90 -22.82
C LYS A 43 -8.61 -9.65 -21.98
N VAL A 44 -7.38 -9.20 -21.72
CA VAL A 44 -7.12 -7.91 -21.05
C VAL A 44 -7.53 -6.76 -21.95
N MET A 45 -8.45 -5.94 -21.49
CA MET A 45 -8.91 -4.72 -22.14
C MET A 45 -8.17 -3.48 -21.65
N ALA A 46 -7.89 -3.41 -20.36
CA ALA A 46 -7.18 -2.31 -19.74
C ALA A 46 -6.50 -2.75 -18.44
N ILE A 47 -5.45 -2.02 -18.03
CA ILE A 47 -4.72 -2.21 -16.78
C ILE A 47 -4.45 -0.86 -16.15
N GLY A 48 -4.42 -0.81 -14.80
CA GLY A 48 -4.06 0.37 -14.06
C GLY A 48 -5.09 1.49 -14.20
N GLN A 49 -4.63 2.70 -14.46
CA GLN A 49 -5.49 3.90 -14.51
C GLN A 49 -6.65 3.78 -15.52
N GLN A 50 -6.41 3.13 -16.65
CA GLN A 50 -7.48 2.92 -17.64
C GLN A 50 -8.55 1.97 -17.11
N ALA A 51 -8.14 0.86 -16.46
CA ALA A 51 -9.09 -0.08 -15.85
C ALA A 51 -9.84 0.57 -14.67
N ARG A 52 -9.18 1.43 -13.88
CA ARG A 52 -9.81 2.18 -12.79
C ARG A 52 -10.89 3.14 -13.30
N GLN A 53 -10.70 3.75 -14.47
CA GLN A 53 -11.74 4.60 -15.09
C GLN A 53 -12.98 3.81 -15.50
N MET A 54 -12.83 2.52 -15.77
CA MET A 54 -13.92 1.61 -16.12
C MET A 54 -14.63 1.03 -14.90
N HIS A 55 -13.96 0.98 -13.75
CA HIS A 55 -14.48 0.37 -12.52
C HIS A 55 -15.80 1.03 -12.08
N GLU A 56 -16.76 0.21 -11.63
CA GLU A 56 -18.16 0.60 -11.30
C GLU A 56 -18.95 1.22 -12.47
N LYS A 57 -18.44 1.15 -13.72
CA LYS A 57 -19.10 1.72 -14.92
C LYS A 57 -19.20 0.72 -16.07
N THR A 58 -18.84 -0.53 -15.84
CA THR A 58 -18.80 -1.57 -16.87
C THR A 58 -20.19 -2.03 -17.28
N ASN A 59 -20.34 -2.46 -18.53
CA ASN A 59 -21.47 -3.24 -18.98
C ASN A 59 -21.23 -4.75 -18.70
N PRO A 60 -22.22 -5.65 -18.90
CA PRO A 60 -22.09 -7.08 -18.57
C PRO A 60 -20.95 -7.83 -19.27
N ASN A 61 -20.42 -7.30 -20.38
CA ASN A 61 -19.34 -7.94 -21.15
C ASN A 61 -17.95 -7.62 -20.62
N ILE A 62 -17.84 -6.67 -19.67
CA ILE A 62 -16.57 -6.22 -19.13
C ILE A 62 -16.58 -6.39 -17.61
N LYS A 63 -15.57 -7.07 -17.07
CA LYS A 63 -15.36 -7.22 -15.63
C LYS A 63 -14.06 -6.52 -15.22
N THR A 64 -14.14 -5.68 -14.20
CA THR A 64 -12.95 -5.13 -13.54
C THR A 64 -12.64 -5.97 -12.30
N ILE A 65 -11.37 -6.30 -12.12
CA ILE A 65 -10.87 -7.14 -11.01
C ILE A 65 -9.74 -6.39 -10.32
N ARG A 66 -9.81 -6.26 -9.01
CA ARG A 66 -8.67 -5.91 -8.14
C ARG A 66 -8.03 -7.23 -7.72
N PRO A 67 -6.87 -7.58 -8.27
CA PRO A 67 -6.30 -8.91 -8.09
C PRO A 67 -5.69 -9.13 -6.71
N LEU A 68 -5.39 -8.04 -5.98
CA LEU A 68 -4.91 -8.09 -4.61
C LEU A 68 -5.99 -7.59 -3.65
N LYS A 69 -6.08 -8.23 -2.50
CA LYS A 69 -6.98 -7.89 -1.42
C LYS A 69 -6.28 -8.14 -0.08
N GLU A 70 -6.37 -7.18 0.84
CA GLU A 70 -5.80 -7.35 2.18
C GLU A 70 -4.32 -7.77 2.14
N GLY A 71 -3.53 -7.15 1.24
CA GLY A 71 -2.10 -7.42 1.07
C GLY A 71 -1.74 -8.69 0.32
N VAL A 72 -2.72 -9.55 -0.04
CA VAL A 72 -2.46 -10.85 -0.64
C VAL A 72 -3.08 -11.00 -2.02
N ILE A 73 -2.59 -11.96 -2.80
CA ILE A 73 -3.13 -12.30 -4.11
C ILE A 73 -4.47 -13.02 -3.94
N ALA A 74 -5.56 -12.34 -4.32
CA ALA A 74 -6.92 -12.89 -4.32
C ALA A 74 -7.29 -13.54 -5.66
N ASP A 75 -6.69 -13.10 -6.76
CA ASP A 75 -6.87 -13.66 -8.10
C ASP A 75 -5.52 -13.77 -8.80
N PHE A 76 -4.99 -15.00 -8.85
CA PHE A 76 -3.67 -15.31 -9.42
C PHE A 76 -3.59 -14.94 -10.91
N ASN A 77 -4.59 -15.32 -11.70
CA ASN A 77 -4.59 -15.07 -13.13
C ASN A 77 -4.63 -13.57 -13.43
N ALA A 78 -5.47 -12.84 -12.72
CA ALA A 78 -5.57 -11.38 -12.87
C ALA A 78 -4.26 -10.69 -12.43
N THR A 79 -3.59 -11.17 -11.36
CA THR A 79 -2.28 -10.67 -10.92
C THR A 79 -1.21 -10.89 -11.99
N GLU A 80 -1.12 -12.10 -12.54
CA GLU A 80 -0.17 -12.41 -13.62
C GLU A 80 -0.39 -11.51 -14.83
N LEU A 81 -1.65 -11.38 -15.30
CA LEU A 81 -2.00 -10.52 -16.43
C LEU A 81 -1.65 -9.05 -16.15
N MET A 82 -1.90 -8.56 -14.95
CA MET A 82 -1.56 -7.21 -14.53
C MET A 82 -0.05 -7.00 -14.52
N LEU A 83 0.72 -7.84 -13.83
CA LEU A 83 2.18 -7.75 -13.76
C LEU A 83 2.81 -7.81 -15.15
N ARG A 84 2.40 -8.77 -15.97
CA ARG A 84 2.88 -8.91 -17.36
C ARG A 84 2.63 -7.65 -18.18
N GLY A 85 1.45 -7.04 -18.03
CA GLY A 85 1.11 -5.79 -18.71
C GLY A 85 1.88 -4.59 -18.19
N LEU A 86 2.11 -4.47 -16.88
CA LEU A 86 2.90 -3.39 -16.28
C LEU A 86 4.39 -3.51 -16.64
N ILE A 87 4.96 -4.73 -16.60
CA ILE A 87 6.34 -4.99 -17.01
C ILE A 87 6.54 -4.66 -18.50
N LYS A 88 5.54 -4.93 -19.33
CA LYS A 88 5.60 -4.57 -20.76
C LYS A 88 5.72 -3.05 -20.97
N LYS A 89 5.13 -2.22 -20.08
CA LYS A 89 5.30 -0.75 -20.15
C LYS A 89 6.73 -0.32 -19.84
N VAL A 90 7.48 -1.10 -19.04
CA VAL A 90 8.89 -0.83 -18.70
C VAL A 90 9.85 -1.23 -19.80
N ARG A 91 9.52 -2.26 -20.58
CA ARG A 91 10.35 -2.74 -21.68
C ARG A 91 10.28 -1.80 -22.86
N THR A 92 11.30 -0.95 -23.01
CA THR A 92 11.38 0.06 -24.08
C THR A 92 12.02 -0.45 -25.37
N SER A 93 12.53 -1.69 -25.42
CA SER A 93 13.27 -2.18 -26.60
C SER A 93 12.62 -3.43 -27.20
N ASN A 94 12.39 -3.35 -28.53
CA ASN A 94 12.16 -4.50 -29.40
C ASN A 94 13.47 -5.26 -29.68
N SER A 95 14.36 -5.39 -28.68
CA SER A 95 15.60 -6.13 -28.84
C SER A 95 15.31 -7.60 -29.12
N MET A 96 15.99 -8.15 -30.11
CA MET A 96 15.89 -9.56 -30.49
C MET A 96 16.39 -10.50 -29.34
N PHE A 97 17.10 -9.95 -28.36
CA PHE A 97 17.53 -10.62 -27.14
C PHE A 97 16.82 -9.95 -25.94
N ALA A 98 15.78 -10.60 -25.43
CA ALA A 98 15.14 -10.13 -24.20
C ALA A 98 16.14 -10.25 -23.02
N PRO A 99 16.39 -9.18 -22.25
CA PRO A 99 17.27 -9.26 -21.09
C PRO A 99 16.64 -10.19 -20.03
N SER A 100 17.49 -10.88 -19.26
CA SER A 100 17.06 -11.60 -18.07
C SER A 100 16.45 -10.61 -17.07
N LEU A 101 15.31 -10.95 -16.47
CA LEU A 101 14.67 -10.09 -15.48
C LEU A 101 14.99 -10.60 -14.06
N ARG A 102 15.54 -9.69 -13.24
CA ARG A 102 15.66 -9.88 -11.80
C ARG A 102 14.68 -8.95 -11.11
N MET A 103 13.94 -9.47 -10.14
CA MET A 103 12.94 -8.69 -9.41
C MET A 103 13.15 -8.81 -7.91
N VAL A 104 13.02 -7.68 -7.19
CA VAL A 104 12.77 -7.66 -5.76
C VAL A 104 11.35 -7.15 -5.57
N ILE A 105 10.52 -7.92 -4.87
CA ILE A 105 9.10 -7.63 -4.65
C ILE A 105 8.85 -7.54 -3.16
N CYS A 106 8.15 -6.50 -2.68
CA CYS A 106 7.72 -6.43 -1.29
C CYS A 106 6.50 -7.31 -1.03
N ILE A 107 6.44 -7.84 0.19
CA ILE A 107 5.35 -8.68 0.68
C ILE A 107 5.03 -8.30 2.14
N PRO A 108 3.77 -8.44 2.59
CA PRO A 108 3.41 -8.25 4.00
C PRO A 108 4.21 -9.15 4.95
N SER A 109 4.50 -8.66 6.15
CA SER A 109 5.28 -9.41 7.15
C SER A 109 4.57 -10.67 7.64
N GLY A 110 3.24 -10.69 7.59
CA GLY A 110 2.39 -11.83 7.95
C GLY A 110 2.16 -12.84 6.82
N SER A 111 2.83 -12.72 5.66
CA SER A 111 2.59 -13.59 4.50
C SER A 111 2.92 -15.05 4.79
N THR A 112 1.99 -15.94 4.45
CA THR A 112 2.17 -17.39 4.52
C THR A 112 3.08 -17.90 3.39
N ASN A 113 3.66 -19.10 3.56
CA ASN A 113 4.44 -19.74 2.51
C ASN A 113 3.67 -19.93 1.19
N VAL A 114 2.34 -20.07 1.26
CA VAL A 114 1.48 -20.20 0.07
C VAL A 114 1.39 -18.87 -0.68
N GLU A 115 1.21 -17.78 0.04
CA GLU A 115 1.17 -16.41 -0.52
C GLU A 115 2.51 -15.99 -1.10
N ILE A 116 3.62 -16.29 -0.41
CA ILE A 116 4.99 -16.07 -0.90
C ILE A 116 5.20 -16.81 -2.24
N ARG A 117 4.78 -18.07 -2.34
CA ARG A 117 4.84 -18.84 -3.58
C ARG A 117 3.97 -18.22 -4.68
N ALA A 118 2.76 -17.77 -4.35
CA ALA A 118 1.86 -17.15 -5.32
C ALA A 118 2.47 -15.88 -5.93
N VAL A 119 3.14 -15.05 -5.12
CA VAL A 119 3.87 -13.87 -5.62
C VAL A 119 5.02 -14.27 -6.53
N ARG A 120 5.85 -15.26 -6.10
CA ARG A 120 6.95 -15.77 -6.92
C ARG A 120 6.45 -16.29 -8.26
N ASP A 121 5.48 -17.22 -8.24
CA ASP A 121 4.97 -17.87 -9.44
C ASP A 121 4.37 -16.84 -10.40
N SER A 122 3.65 -15.81 -9.87
CA SER A 122 3.15 -14.69 -10.68
C SER A 122 4.27 -13.89 -11.35
N ALA A 123 5.36 -13.63 -10.62
CA ALA A 123 6.53 -12.91 -11.16
C ALA A 123 7.28 -13.74 -12.23
N GLU A 124 7.49 -15.02 -11.98
CA GLU A 124 8.11 -15.96 -12.95
C GLU A 124 7.28 -16.07 -14.22
N HIS A 125 5.95 -16.22 -14.10
CA HIS A 125 5.03 -16.24 -15.24
C HIS A 125 5.01 -14.88 -15.98
N ALA A 126 5.25 -13.77 -15.28
CA ALA A 126 5.43 -12.47 -15.92
C ALA A 126 6.81 -12.28 -16.58
N GLY A 127 7.72 -13.27 -16.46
CA GLY A 127 8.98 -13.35 -17.15
C GLY A 127 10.22 -13.05 -16.28
N ALA A 128 10.08 -13.06 -14.95
CA ALA A 128 11.22 -13.00 -14.05
C ALA A 128 12.02 -14.31 -14.10
N ARG A 129 13.35 -14.20 -14.03
CA ARG A 129 14.26 -15.34 -13.90
C ARG A 129 14.76 -15.51 -12.47
N ASP A 130 15.06 -14.37 -11.82
CA ASP A 130 15.50 -14.32 -10.42
C ASP A 130 14.51 -13.47 -9.65
N VAL A 131 13.84 -14.07 -8.67
CA VAL A 131 12.87 -13.38 -7.81
C VAL A 131 13.38 -13.38 -6.37
N TYR A 132 13.40 -12.20 -5.78
CA TYR A 132 13.70 -11.98 -4.37
C TYR A 132 12.54 -11.24 -3.73
N MET A 133 12.36 -11.41 -2.45
CA MET A 133 11.32 -10.74 -1.69
C MET A 133 11.89 -10.03 -0.47
N ILE A 134 11.22 -8.95 -0.09
CA ILE A 134 11.48 -8.18 1.12
C ILE A 134 10.16 -7.96 1.85
N PHE A 135 10.17 -8.01 3.17
CA PHE A 135 8.98 -7.65 3.95
C PHE A 135 8.69 -6.15 3.86
N GLU A 136 7.41 -5.80 3.72
CA GLU A 136 6.95 -4.40 3.58
C GLU A 136 7.50 -3.48 4.69
N PRO A 137 7.44 -3.82 5.99
CA PRO A 137 7.99 -2.93 7.02
C PRO A 137 9.51 -2.74 6.89
N MET A 138 10.26 -3.75 6.46
CA MET A 138 11.69 -3.60 6.21
C MET A 138 11.95 -2.67 5.02
N ALA A 139 11.19 -2.82 3.94
CA ALA A 139 11.26 -1.94 2.79
C ALA A 139 10.84 -0.50 3.15
N ALA A 140 9.76 -0.33 3.92
CA ALA A 140 9.30 0.98 4.38
C ALA A 140 10.36 1.68 5.23
N ALA A 141 11.01 0.97 6.16
CA ALA A 141 12.08 1.50 7.00
C ALA A 141 13.30 1.96 6.18
N LEU A 142 13.77 1.13 5.24
CA LEU A 142 14.83 1.51 4.30
C LEU A 142 14.44 2.74 3.47
N GLY A 143 13.21 2.78 2.98
CA GLY A 143 12.70 3.89 2.18
C GLY A 143 12.48 5.17 2.98
N ALA A 144 12.23 5.06 4.29
CA ALA A 144 12.20 6.19 5.22
C ALA A 144 13.61 6.67 5.63
N GLY A 145 14.68 5.96 5.22
CA GLY A 145 16.06 6.32 5.54
C GLY A 145 16.55 5.83 6.90
N LEU A 146 15.85 4.85 7.49
CA LEU A 146 16.27 4.26 8.78
C LEU A 146 17.43 3.28 8.55
N ASP A 147 18.39 3.26 9.50
CA ASP A 147 19.46 2.26 9.49
C ASP A 147 18.96 0.95 10.13
N VAL A 148 18.43 0.08 9.29
CA VAL A 148 17.84 -1.19 9.72
C VAL A 148 18.84 -2.18 10.29
N GLU A 149 20.15 -1.99 10.03
CA GLU A 149 21.24 -2.87 10.51
C GLU A 149 21.83 -2.39 11.85
N ALA A 150 21.52 -1.16 12.27
CA ALA A 150 21.98 -0.62 13.53
C ALA A 150 21.48 -1.44 14.73
N PRO A 151 22.27 -1.54 15.83
CA PRO A 151 21.83 -2.16 17.07
C PRO A 151 20.93 -1.22 17.89
N GLU A 152 19.95 -0.62 17.24
CA GLU A 152 18.97 0.32 17.80
C GLU A 152 17.57 -0.07 17.38
N GLY A 153 16.57 0.26 18.20
CA GLY A 153 15.16 0.05 17.89
C GLY A 153 14.66 1.10 16.88
N ASN A 154 14.36 0.65 15.64
CA ASN A 154 13.72 1.45 14.61
C ASN A 154 12.27 1.01 14.46
N MET A 155 11.32 1.89 14.74
CA MET A 155 9.90 1.57 14.62
C MET A 155 9.28 2.23 13.40
N ILE A 156 8.58 1.42 12.60
CA ILE A 156 7.89 1.84 11.38
C ILE A 156 6.42 1.39 11.43
N ILE A 157 5.54 2.26 10.95
CA ILE A 157 4.14 1.93 10.66
C ILE A 157 3.94 2.20 9.18
N ASP A 158 3.57 1.19 8.42
CA ASP A 158 3.15 1.37 7.04
C ASP A 158 1.64 1.17 6.94
N ILE A 159 0.92 2.19 6.47
CA ILE A 159 -0.53 2.15 6.29
C ILE A 159 -0.82 2.19 4.80
N GLY A 160 -0.93 1.01 4.21
CA GLY A 160 -1.15 0.80 2.79
C GLY A 160 -2.61 0.93 2.35
N GLY A 161 -2.95 0.25 1.25
CA GLY A 161 -4.34 0.15 0.76
C GLY A 161 -5.12 -0.95 1.46
N GLY A 162 -4.55 -2.15 1.61
CA GLY A 162 -5.21 -3.33 2.16
C GLY A 162 -4.78 -3.70 3.58
N THR A 163 -3.54 -3.37 3.96
CA THR A 163 -2.93 -3.74 5.25
C THR A 163 -2.28 -2.55 5.91
N SER A 164 -2.20 -2.58 7.24
CA SER A 164 -1.31 -1.76 8.04
C SER A 164 -0.30 -2.66 8.73
N GLU A 165 0.98 -2.38 8.49
CA GLU A 165 2.12 -3.11 9.03
C GLU A 165 2.80 -2.25 10.12
N ILE A 166 2.92 -2.77 11.32
CA ILE A 166 3.58 -2.12 12.45
C ILE A 166 4.74 -3.00 12.86
N ALA A 167 5.97 -2.48 12.86
CA ALA A 167 7.14 -3.29 13.19
C ALA A 167 8.24 -2.50 13.91
N CYS A 168 8.92 -3.17 14.82
CA CYS A 168 10.21 -2.76 15.37
C CYS A 168 11.32 -3.58 14.71
N ILE A 169 12.33 -2.89 14.19
CA ILE A 169 13.43 -3.45 13.42
C ILE A 169 14.74 -3.12 14.16
N SER A 170 15.62 -4.10 14.27
CA SER A 170 16.96 -3.94 14.81
C SER A 170 17.89 -5.01 14.24
N LEU A 171 19.17 -4.69 14.05
CA LEU A 171 20.20 -5.65 13.59
C LEU A 171 19.80 -6.43 12.32
N GLY A 172 19.14 -5.77 11.36
CA GLY A 172 18.70 -6.36 10.10
C GLY A 172 17.53 -7.34 10.22
N GLY A 173 16.82 -7.36 11.36
CA GLY A 173 15.68 -8.25 11.59
C GLY A 173 14.46 -7.54 12.16
N ILE A 174 13.28 -8.10 11.89
CA ILE A 174 12.04 -7.67 12.55
C ILE A 174 11.99 -8.35 13.92
N VAL A 175 11.99 -7.55 15.00
CA VAL A 175 11.98 -8.05 16.37
C VAL A 175 10.58 -8.35 16.86
N CYS A 176 9.65 -7.43 16.63
CA CYS A 176 8.22 -7.62 16.87
C CYS A 176 7.44 -6.88 15.80
N SER A 177 6.30 -7.44 15.41
CA SER A 177 5.44 -6.84 14.40
C SER A 177 3.98 -7.27 14.53
N LYS A 178 3.11 -6.46 13.95
CA LYS A 178 1.69 -6.74 13.79
C LYS A 178 1.23 -6.30 12.42
N SER A 179 0.58 -7.21 11.69
CA SER A 179 -0.14 -6.92 10.46
C SER A 179 -1.64 -6.96 10.75
N ILE A 180 -2.37 -5.96 10.26
CA ILE A 180 -3.82 -5.88 10.37
C ILE A 180 -4.44 -5.47 9.02
N ASN A 181 -5.65 -5.98 8.75
CA ASN A 181 -6.39 -5.66 7.53
C ASN A 181 -7.23 -4.38 7.67
N ILE A 182 -6.76 -3.43 8.47
CA ILE A 182 -7.34 -2.09 8.63
C ILE A 182 -6.41 -1.09 7.95
N ALA A 183 -6.84 -0.58 6.80
CA ALA A 183 -6.04 0.30 5.96
C ALA A 183 -6.93 1.13 5.01
N GLY A 184 -6.37 1.69 3.96
CA GLY A 184 -7.03 2.62 3.05
C GLY A 184 -8.37 2.15 2.48
N ASP A 185 -8.51 0.86 2.15
CA ASP A 185 -9.74 0.30 1.59
C ASP A 185 -10.86 0.23 2.65
N VAL A 186 -10.52 -0.11 3.89
CA VAL A 186 -11.46 -0.12 5.02
C VAL A 186 -11.93 1.31 5.31
N PHE A 187 -11.00 2.27 5.37
CA PHE A 187 -11.36 3.69 5.56
C PHE A 187 -12.30 4.20 4.46
N THR A 188 -12.07 3.80 3.21
CA THR A 188 -12.94 4.14 2.08
C THR A 188 -14.34 3.51 2.25
N SER A 189 -14.41 2.28 2.73
CA SER A 189 -15.66 1.58 3.03
C SER A 189 -16.44 2.23 4.17
N ASP A 190 -15.75 2.63 5.25
CA ASP A 190 -16.34 3.32 6.39
C ASP A 190 -16.99 4.65 5.98
N ILE A 191 -16.26 5.45 5.19
CA ILE A 191 -16.79 6.70 4.64
C ILE A 191 -18.02 6.45 3.76
N LYS A 192 -17.96 5.44 2.88
CA LYS A 192 -19.09 5.07 2.01
C LYS A 192 -20.33 4.69 2.82
N ASN A 193 -20.13 3.90 3.87
CA ASN A 193 -21.20 3.47 4.78
C ASN A 193 -21.74 4.64 5.60
N TYR A 194 -20.87 5.51 6.11
CA TYR A 194 -21.25 6.71 6.84
C TYR A 194 -22.14 7.62 6.01
N VAL A 195 -21.72 7.97 4.81
CA VAL A 195 -22.50 8.82 3.88
C VAL A 195 -23.86 8.19 3.56
N LYS A 196 -23.90 6.88 3.37
CA LYS A 196 -25.16 6.16 3.12
C LYS A 196 -26.11 6.24 4.31
N ILE A 197 -25.61 6.08 5.54
CA ILE A 197 -26.43 5.98 6.76
C ILE A 197 -26.84 7.39 7.23
N GLN A 198 -25.90 8.32 7.31
CA GLN A 198 -26.14 9.66 7.89
C GLN A 198 -26.82 10.62 6.91
N HIS A 199 -26.43 10.55 5.64
CA HIS A 199 -26.92 11.47 4.62
C HIS A 199 -27.93 10.86 3.65
N ASN A 200 -28.22 9.54 3.77
CA ASN A 200 -29.10 8.80 2.86
C ASN A 200 -28.69 8.94 1.37
N ILE A 201 -27.41 9.09 1.08
CA ILE A 201 -26.87 9.17 -0.26
C ILE A 201 -26.02 7.95 -0.56
N ARG A 202 -26.22 7.37 -1.76
CA ARG A 202 -25.36 6.31 -2.26
C ARG A 202 -24.24 6.89 -3.12
N ILE A 203 -22.99 6.59 -2.72
CA ILE A 203 -21.79 6.97 -3.48
C ILE A 203 -21.01 5.73 -3.89
N GLY A 204 -20.21 5.83 -4.96
CA GLY A 204 -19.28 4.81 -5.40
C GLY A 204 -17.96 4.86 -4.60
N GLU A 205 -17.16 3.81 -4.76
CA GLU A 205 -15.83 3.68 -4.13
C GLU A 205 -14.92 4.85 -4.48
N ARG A 206 -14.94 5.29 -5.76
CA ARG A 206 -14.14 6.43 -6.22
C ARG A 206 -14.49 7.74 -5.51
N THR A 207 -15.77 7.98 -5.24
CA THR A 207 -16.20 9.19 -4.52
C THR A 207 -15.81 9.12 -3.05
N ALA A 208 -15.96 7.95 -2.41
CA ALA A 208 -15.54 7.75 -1.02
C ALA A 208 -14.01 7.90 -0.87
N GLU A 209 -13.22 7.39 -1.81
CA GLU A 209 -11.77 7.60 -1.87
C GLU A 209 -11.40 9.09 -2.02
N LEU A 210 -12.13 9.83 -2.87
CA LEU A 210 -11.93 11.27 -3.01
C LEU A 210 -12.20 12.01 -1.70
N ILE A 211 -13.26 11.65 -0.97
CA ILE A 211 -13.59 12.23 0.34
C ILE A 211 -12.44 11.96 1.32
N LYS A 212 -11.97 10.70 1.40
CA LYS A 212 -10.84 10.32 2.25
C LYS A 212 -9.61 11.16 1.97
N CYS A 213 -9.22 11.31 0.70
CA CYS A 213 -8.04 12.07 0.31
C CYS A 213 -8.17 13.58 0.54
N LYS A 214 -9.38 14.15 0.49
CA LYS A 214 -9.60 15.60 0.62
C LYS A 214 -9.81 16.04 2.07
N ILE A 215 -10.68 15.34 2.78
CA ILE A 215 -11.14 15.71 4.12
C ILE A 215 -11.03 14.58 5.15
N GLY A 216 -10.28 13.49 4.83
CA GLY A 216 -10.02 12.40 5.79
C GLY A 216 -9.23 12.90 6.99
N ALA A 217 -9.76 12.68 8.18
CA ALA A 217 -9.17 13.12 9.43
C ALA A 217 -9.23 12.02 10.49
N ALA A 218 -8.23 12.00 11.38
CA ALA A 218 -8.14 11.07 12.50
C ALA A 218 -8.63 11.69 13.82
N LEU A 219 -8.91 12.99 13.81
CA LEU A 219 -9.39 13.75 14.96
C LEU A 219 -10.54 14.66 14.54
N PRO A 220 -11.56 14.86 15.40
CA PRO A 220 -12.69 15.73 15.12
C PRO A 220 -12.33 17.22 15.16
N GLU A 221 -11.19 17.57 15.76
CA GLU A 221 -10.67 18.93 15.86
C GLU A 221 -9.24 18.96 15.30
N LEU A 222 -8.98 19.84 14.35
CA LEU A 222 -7.68 20.05 13.70
C LEU A 222 -7.29 21.52 13.79
N GLU A 223 -5.99 21.79 13.88
CA GLU A 223 -5.44 23.15 13.82
C GLU A 223 -5.55 23.73 12.40
N ASP A 224 -5.37 22.88 11.39
CA ASP A 224 -5.44 23.22 9.96
C ASP A 224 -6.63 22.48 9.34
N GLU A 225 -7.80 23.10 9.41
CA GLU A 225 -9.05 22.51 8.96
C GLU A 225 -9.13 22.49 7.43
N PRO A 226 -9.41 21.32 6.79
CA PRO A 226 -9.69 21.30 5.37
C PRO A 226 -11.06 21.94 5.05
N GLU A 227 -11.18 22.50 3.85
CA GLU A 227 -12.44 23.02 3.35
C GLU A 227 -13.49 21.89 3.23
N ASP A 228 -14.73 22.25 3.52
CA ASP A 228 -15.87 21.36 3.33
C ASP A 228 -15.97 20.85 1.89
N LEU A 229 -16.41 19.61 1.73
CA LEU A 229 -16.51 18.96 0.44
C LEU A 229 -17.97 18.70 0.05
N GLN A 230 -18.39 19.26 -1.07
CA GLN A 230 -19.70 18.98 -1.64
C GLN A 230 -19.67 17.73 -2.51
N ILE A 231 -20.60 16.81 -2.25
CA ILE A 231 -20.78 15.57 -3.04
C ILE A 231 -22.23 15.40 -3.48
N SER A 232 -22.43 14.68 -4.57
CA SER A 232 -23.75 14.37 -5.10
C SER A 232 -23.91 12.88 -5.38
N GLY A 233 -25.11 12.38 -5.16
CA GLY A 233 -25.46 10.98 -5.47
C GLY A 233 -26.95 10.75 -5.41
N PRO A 234 -27.45 9.57 -5.80
CA PRO A 234 -28.86 9.24 -5.66
C PRO A 234 -29.22 9.01 -4.18
N SER A 235 -30.33 9.59 -3.76
CA SER A 235 -30.91 9.34 -2.44
C SER A 235 -31.28 7.85 -2.32
N VAL A 236 -30.95 7.24 -1.20
CA VAL A 236 -31.31 5.83 -0.90
C VAL A 236 -32.83 5.67 -0.77
N LEU A 237 -33.52 6.71 -0.30
CA LEU A 237 -34.97 6.67 -0.04
C LEU A 237 -35.80 6.93 -1.31
N THR A 238 -35.40 7.90 -2.12
CA THR A 238 -36.22 8.39 -3.25
C THR A 238 -35.63 8.06 -4.60
N SER A 239 -34.36 7.64 -4.67
CA SER A 239 -33.56 7.49 -5.89
C SER A 239 -33.35 8.77 -6.70
N LEU A 240 -33.79 9.94 -6.19
CA LEU A 240 -33.57 11.22 -6.83
C LEU A 240 -32.16 11.76 -6.52
N PRO A 241 -31.61 12.60 -7.40
CA PRO A 241 -30.34 13.28 -7.15
C PRO A 241 -30.40 14.13 -5.87
N GLN A 242 -29.42 13.99 -5.03
CA GLN A 242 -29.25 14.76 -3.80
C GLN A 242 -27.80 15.20 -3.68
N THR A 243 -27.59 16.41 -3.14
CA THR A 243 -26.27 16.97 -2.87
C THR A 243 -26.15 17.29 -1.38
N VAL A 244 -25.01 16.96 -0.79
CA VAL A 244 -24.69 17.26 0.61
C VAL A 244 -23.30 17.86 0.70
N THR A 245 -23.07 18.65 1.74
CA THR A 245 -21.76 19.14 2.13
C THR A 245 -21.27 18.32 3.33
N LEU A 246 -20.07 17.79 3.22
CA LEU A 246 -19.41 17.01 4.27
C LEU A 246 -18.25 17.81 4.84
N ASN A 247 -18.06 17.74 6.14
CA ASN A 247 -16.91 18.32 6.82
C ASN A 247 -15.96 17.20 7.32
N TYR A 248 -14.73 17.56 7.66
CA TYR A 248 -13.71 16.64 8.12
C TYR A 248 -14.04 15.99 9.47
N SER A 249 -14.72 16.69 10.36
CA SER A 249 -15.11 16.18 11.66
C SER A 249 -16.06 14.99 11.54
N GLU A 250 -17.03 15.06 10.60
CA GLU A 250 -17.90 13.91 10.29
C GLU A 250 -17.09 12.71 9.79
N ILE A 251 -16.07 12.95 8.96
CA ILE A 251 -15.23 11.88 8.43
C ILE A 251 -14.33 11.30 9.53
N ALA A 252 -13.87 12.11 10.48
CA ALA A 252 -13.16 11.60 11.65
C ALA A 252 -14.05 10.63 12.47
N TYR A 253 -15.32 10.94 12.68
CA TYR A 253 -16.26 10.04 13.32
C TYR A 253 -16.50 8.76 12.50
N ALA A 254 -16.57 8.86 11.18
CA ALA A 254 -16.73 7.70 10.31
C ALA A 254 -15.54 6.73 10.42
N LEU A 255 -14.33 7.24 10.61
CA LEU A 255 -13.09 6.47 10.69
C LEU A 255 -12.75 5.97 12.10
N GLU A 256 -13.41 6.48 13.14
CA GLU A 256 -13.04 6.22 14.55
C GLU A 256 -12.92 4.73 14.89
N GLY A 257 -13.86 3.91 14.42
CA GLY A 257 -13.87 2.46 14.70
C GLY A 257 -12.65 1.73 14.11
N SER A 258 -12.24 2.10 12.92
CA SER A 258 -11.08 1.52 12.24
C SER A 258 -9.77 2.08 12.79
N LEU A 259 -9.71 3.37 13.09
CA LEU A 259 -8.54 3.99 13.72
C LEU A 259 -8.30 3.48 15.15
N ALA A 260 -9.35 3.16 15.92
CA ALA A 260 -9.21 2.53 17.23
C ALA A 260 -8.54 1.15 17.15
N GLN A 261 -8.85 0.36 16.11
CA GLN A 261 -8.18 -0.93 15.89
C GLN A 261 -6.70 -0.76 15.51
N LEU A 262 -6.35 0.30 14.77
CA LEU A 262 -4.96 0.65 14.50
C LEU A 262 -4.23 1.04 15.80
N ASP A 263 -4.87 1.85 16.67
CA ASP A 263 -4.33 2.22 17.98
C ASP A 263 -4.06 0.97 18.84
N GLU A 264 -4.99 0.02 18.88
CA GLU A 264 -4.83 -1.25 19.63
C GLU A 264 -3.67 -2.09 19.09
N ALA A 265 -3.53 -2.20 17.77
CA ALA A 265 -2.44 -2.93 17.15
C ALA A 265 -1.08 -2.30 17.47
N LEU A 266 -0.99 -0.96 17.47
CA LEU A 266 0.20 -0.22 17.88
C LEU A 266 0.55 -0.50 19.35
N MET A 267 -0.42 -0.40 20.25
CA MET A 267 -0.21 -0.67 21.68
C MET A 267 0.27 -2.10 21.93
N GLN A 268 -0.23 -3.06 21.15
CA GLN A 268 0.23 -4.44 21.24
C GLN A 268 1.71 -4.59 20.86
N VAL A 269 2.13 -4.01 19.74
CA VAL A 269 3.54 -4.05 19.31
C VAL A 269 4.46 -3.37 20.34
N LEU A 270 4.02 -2.24 20.91
CA LEU A 270 4.76 -1.54 21.97
C LEU A 270 4.87 -2.40 23.24
N SER A 271 3.84 -3.16 23.59
CA SER A 271 3.84 -4.09 24.75
C SER A 271 4.76 -5.29 24.53
N ASP A 272 4.86 -5.79 23.29
CA ASP A 272 5.67 -6.95 22.93
C ASP A 272 7.15 -6.60 22.72
N MET A 273 7.47 -5.29 22.71
CA MET A 273 8.83 -4.79 22.44
C MET A 273 9.78 -4.98 23.62
N PRO A 274 11.00 -5.47 23.41
CA PRO A 274 12.05 -5.47 24.44
C PRO A 274 12.32 -4.08 24.99
N ALA A 275 12.54 -3.96 26.31
CA ALA A 275 12.67 -2.67 27.02
C ALA A 275 13.78 -1.77 26.46
N GLU A 276 14.91 -2.36 26.05
CA GLU A 276 16.02 -1.60 25.46
C GLU A 276 15.63 -0.95 24.13
N LEU A 277 14.96 -1.71 23.25
CA LEU A 277 14.48 -1.17 21.97
C LEU A 277 13.35 -0.16 22.16
N TYR A 278 12.51 -0.33 23.19
CA TYR A 278 11.51 0.66 23.56
C TYR A 278 12.14 2.01 23.92
N SER A 279 13.26 1.99 24.66
CA SER A 279 14.03 3.19 25.00
C SER A 279 14.57 3.90 23.76
N ASP A 280 15.02 3.14 22.75
CA ASP A 280 15.45 3.70 21.47
C ASP A 280 14.28 4.34 20.73
N VAL A 281 13.12 3.69 20.68
CA VAL A 281 11.90 4.22 20.03
C VAL A 281 11.42 5.50 20.73
N VAL A 282 11.50 5.60 22.06
CA VAL A 282 11.20 6.85 22.79
C VAL A 282 12.08 7.99 22.33
N LYS A 283 13.37 7.72 22.07
CA LYS A 283 14.36 8.71 21.65
C LYS A 283 14.24 9.07 20.17
N ASN A 284 14.09 8.05 19.31
CA ASN A 284 14.16 8.18 17.85
C ASN A 284 12.80 8.50 17.22
N GLY A 285 11.70 8.23 17.95
CA GLY A 285 10.33 8.33 17.45
C GLY A 285 9.93 7.13 16.56
N VAL A 286 8.71 7.20 16.07
CA VAL A 286 8.08 6.20 15.18
C VAL A 286 7.88 6.83 13.80
N TYR A 287 8.27 6.13 12.75
CA TYR A 287 8.07 6.60 11.37
C TYR A 287 6.78 6.02 10.80
N ILE A 288 6.07 6.82 9.99
CA ILE A 288 4.83 6.39 9.31
C ILE A 288 5.02 6.51 7.81
N ALA A 289 4.78 5.40 7.10
CA ALA A 289 4.79 5.28 5.65
C ALA A 289 3.40 4.91 5.12
N GLY A 290 3.28 4.79 3.80
CA GLY A 290 2.03 4.45 3.12
C GLY A 290 1.08 5.63 2.96
N GLY A 291 0.02 5.41 2.18
CA GLY A 291 -0.97 6.46 1.89
C GLY A 291 -1.79 6.90 3.11
N GLY A 292 -1.98 6.00 4.07
CA GLY A 292 -2.68 6.30 5.33
C GLY A 292 -1.95 7.29 6.22
N ALA A 293 -0.62 7.44 6.08
CA ALA A 293 0.16 8.46 6.77
C ALA A 293 -0.33 9.89 6.49
N LEU A 294 -1.04 10.08 5.38
CA LEU A 294 -1.56 11.38 4.94
C LEU A 294 -2.94 11.74 5.52
N ILE A 295 -3.54 10.86 6.33
CA ILE A 295 -4.78 11.19 7.06
C ILE A 295 -4.47 12.29 8.06
N LYS A 296 -5.22 13.39 7.97
CA LYS A 296 -4.98 14.58 8.80
C LYS A 296 -5.15 14.28 10.29
N GLY A 297 -4.22 14.77 11.11
CA GLY A 297 -4.25 14.58 12.55
C GLY A 297 -3.84 13.16 13.03
N LEU A 298 -3.46 12.24 12.14
CA LEU A 298 -3.08 10.88 12.53
C LEU A 298 -1.86 10.86 13.47
N THR A 299 -0.80 11.60 13.14
CA THR A 299 0.39 11.69 14.00
C THR A 299 0.06 12.22 15.39
N LYS A 300 -0.80 13.24 15.46
CA LYS A 300 -1.25 13.80 16.74
C LYS A 300 -2.06 12.77 17.54
N ARG A 301 -3.02 12.09 16.90
CA ARG A 301 -3.80 11.02 17.54
C ARG A 301 -2.89 9.95 18.16
N LEU A 302 -1.94 9.44 17.40
CA LEU A 302 -1.02 8.41 17.86
C LEU A 302 -0.09 8.92 18.98
N SER A 303 0.39 10.17 18.87
CA SER A 303 1.19 10.80 19.93
C SER A 303 0.40 11.01 21.22
N ASP A 304 -0.83 11.48 21.14
CA ASP A 304 -1.70 11.68 22.31
C ASP A 304 -1.99 10.34 23.04
N LYS A 305 -2.05 9.24 22.29
CA LYS A 305 -2.31 7.89 22.81
C LYS A 305 -1.09 7.24 23.47
N THR A 306 0.11 7.46 22.93
CA THR A 306 1.31 6.70 23.30
C THR A 306 2.35 7.52 24.03
N GLY A 307 2.31 8.85 23.93
CA GLY A 307 3.36 9.76 24.40
C GLY A 307 4.63 9.74 23.53
N LEU A 308 4.64 9.02 22.42
CA LEU A 308 5.76 8.96 21.49
C LEU A 308 5.70 10.05 20.43
N GLN A 309 6.85 10.34 19.81
CA GLN A 309 6.91 11.20 18.63
C GLN A 309 6.65 10.39 17.35
N PHE A 310 5.91 10.94 16.42
CA PHE A 310 5.62 10.32 15.13
C PHE A 310 6.07 11.21 13.99
N HIS A 311 6.75 10.61 13.01
CA HIS A 311 7.32 11.28 11.86
C HIS A 311 6.75 10.67 10.58
N ILE A 312 6.19 11.50 9.69
CA ILE A 312 5.79 11.02 8.37
C ILE A 312 7.06 10.89 7.52
N ALA A 313 7.26 9.72 6.89
CA ALA A 313 8.36 9.48 5.99
C ALA A 313 8.32 10.47 4.81
N GLU A 314 9.48 10.86 4.29
CA GLU A 314 9.56 11.64 3.06
C GLU A 314 8.93 10.84 1.92
N ASP A 315 7.98 11.44 1.19
CA ASP A 315 7.18 10.78 0.14
C ASP A 315 6.65 9.40 0.60
N PRO A 316 5.71 9.36 1.58
CA PRO A 316 5.29 8.13 2.23
C PRO A 316 4.62 7.14 1.27
N LEU A 317 4.01 7.63 0.19
CA LEU A 317 3.40 6.80 -0.86
C LEU A 317 4.41 5.95 -1.63
N ARG A 318 5.69 6.36 -1.65
CA ARG A 318 6.75 5.67 -2.37
C ARG A 318 7.85 5.11 -1.46
N ALA A 319 7.66 5.15 -0.15
CA ALA A 319 8.66 4.67 0.80
C ALA A 319 9.00 3.19 0.56
N ILE A 320 7.99 2.32 0.43
CA ILE A 320 8.18 0.89 0.19
C ILE A 320 8.98 0.63 -1.10
N VAL A 321 8.55 1.17 -2.22
CA VAL A 321 9.24 0.92 -3.51
C VAL A 321 10.65 1.51 -3.54
N ARG A 322 10.91 2.63 -2.83
CA ARG A 322 12.26 3.18 -2.66
C ARG A 322 13.15 2.25 -1.85
N GLY A 323 12.65 1.74 -0.72
CA GLY A 323 13.37 0.78 0.10
C GLY A 323 13.61 -0.55 -0.63
N THR A 324 12.61 -1.04 -1.37
CA THR A 324 12.76 -2.21 -2.25
C THR A 324 13.86 -2.00 -3.29
N ASN A 325 13.96 -0.79 -3.87
CA ASN A 325 15.04 -0.44 -4.81
C ASN A 325 16.41 -0.31 -4.12
N LEU A 326 16.46 0.17 -2.88
CA LEU A 326 17.70 0.18 -2.10
C LEU A 326 18.17 -1.26 -1.80
N ALA A 327 17.25 -2.15 -1.46
CA ALA A 327 17.54 -3.56 -1.24
C ALA A 327 18.03 -4.24 -2.53
N LEU A 328 17.39 -3.97 -3.68
CA LEU A 328 17.82 -4.47 -4.98
C LEU A 328 19.25 -4.05 -5.34
N LYS A 329 19.62 -2.81 -5.06
CA LYS A 329 20.96 -2.29 -5.34
C LYS A 329 22.05 -2.85 -4.41
N ASN A 330 21.68 -3.37 -3.26
CA ASN A 330 22.59 -3.82 -2.20
C ASN A 330 22.30 -5.26 -1.76
N MET A 331 21.94 -6.13 -2.72
CA MET A 331 21.51 -7.50 -2.44
C MET A 331 22.54 -8.33 -1.67
N ASP A 332 23.83 -8.11 -1.93
CA ASP A 332 24.92 -8.81 -1.25
C ASP A 332 25.09 -8.35 0.20
N ARG A 333 24.63 -7.14 0.54
CA ARG A 333 24.66 -6.58 1.88
C ARG A 333 23.53 -7.09 2.76
N TYR A 334 22.32 -7.16 2.19
CA TYR A 334 21.11 -7.41 2.96
C TYR A 334 20.74 -8.89 3.00
N SER A 335 21.11 -9.54 4.11
CA SER A 335 20.87 -10.99 4.34
C SER A 335 19.39 -11.32 4.58
N PHE A 336 18.54 -10.33 4.85
CA PHE A 336 17.11 -10.50 5.08
C PHE A 336 16.28 -10.63 3.79
N LEU A 337 16.90 -10.50 2.63
CA LEU A 337 16.22 -10.77 1.36
C LEU A 337 15.94 -12.27 1.23
N ILE A 338 14.67 -12.58 0.99
CA ILE A 338 14.21 -13.96 0.79
C ILE A 338 14.42 -14.29 -0.70
N ARG A 339 15.27 -15.26 -0.99
CA ARG A 339 15.37 -15.81 -2.35
C ARG A 339 14.24 -16.80 -2.55
N ALA A 340 13.41 -16.54 -3.53
CA ALA A 340 12.24 -17.35 -3.83
C ALA A 340 12.58 -18.53 -4.77
#